data_74a2a38366a3ac3e7322a051a612cf9b
#
_entry.id   74a2a38366a3ac3e7322a051a612cf9b
#
_cell.length_a   1.000
_cell.length_b   1.000
_cell.length_c   1.000
_cell.angle_alpha   90.00
_cell.angle_beta   90.00
_cell.angle_gamma   90.00
#
_symmetry.space_group_name_H-M   'P 1'
#
loop_
_entity.id
_entity.type
_entity.pdbx_description
1 polymer ?
#
loop_
_entity_poly.entity_id
_entity_poly.type
_entity_poly.pdbx_seq_one_letter_code
_entity_poly.pdbx_strand_id
1 'polypeptide(L)'
;MKRTAARELAIQLSFAAAASGAEPAELLERFFDREHYETLAAEQELCAEYPDDNSLEYIRKLTGLIAENRSEIDGFIERYARGWKLERISHTALAVMRCAICEILYMDDIPAAVAINEAVELDKNYDDPDTVAFVNGVLDGFMRGEFPSEEKE
;
A
#
# COMPACT_ATOMS: atom_id res chain seq x y z
N MET A 1 -1.78 -13.78 11.33
CA MET A 1 -2.34 -13.09 10.14
C MET A 1 -1.40 -13.23 8.95
N LYS A 2 -1.95 -13.50 7.78
CA LYS A 2 -1.15 -13.60 6.57
C LYS A 2 -0.65 -12.21 6.15
N ARG A 3 0.53 -12.15 5.52
CA ARG A 3 1.11 -10.89 5.06
C ARG A 3 0.20 -10.17 4.06
N THR A 4 -0.54 -10.90 3.22
CA THR A 4 -1.49 -10.32 2.29
C THR A 4 -2.59 -9.54 3.02
N ALA A 5 -3.14 -10.10 4.10
CA ALA A 5 -4.14 -9.43 4.92
C ALA A 5 -3.56 -8.22 5.64
N ALA A 6 -2.35 -8.36 6.19
CA ALA A 6 -1.67 -7.25 6.86
C ALA A 6 -1.41 -6.10 5.89
N ARG A 7 -1.01 -6.41 4.65
CA ARG A 7 -0.77 -5.42 3.62
C ARG A 7 -2.07 -4.68 3.26
N GLU A 8 -3.17 -5.40 3.15
CA GLU A 8 -4.47 -4.78 2.84
C GLU A 8 -4.90 -3.82 3.96
N LEU A 9 -4.73 -4.22 5.23
CA LEU A 9 -5.01 -3.34 6.37
C LEU A 9 -4.11 -2.10 6.34
N ALA A 10 -2.83 -2.29 6.05
CA ALA A 10 -1.89 -1.16 5.97
C ALA A 10 -2.29 -0.17 4.89
N ILE A 11 -2.73 -0.66 3.73
CA ILE A 11 -3.18 0.18 2.63
C ILE A 11 -4.42 0.97 3.03
N GLN A 12 -5.41 0.31 3.63
CA GLN A 12 -6.63 0.97 4.09
C GLN A 12 -6.32 2.06 5.12
N LEU A 13 -5.45 1.75 6.07
CA LEU A 13 -5.09 2.70 7.14
C LEU A 13 -4.24 3.85 6.62
N SER A 14 -3.36 3.59 5.68
CA SER A 14 -2.58 4.63 5.03
C SER A 14 -3.48 5.61 4.26
N PHE A 15 -4.46 5.06 3.54
CA PHE A 15 -5.45 5.88 2.84
C PHE A 15 -6.25 6.72 3.83
N ALA A 16 -6.73 6.12 4.91
CA ALA A 16 -7.52 6.82 5.93
C ALA A 16 -6.73 7.94 6.60
N ALA A 17 -5.46 7.71 6.91
CA ALA A 17 -4.60 8.72 7.49
C ALA A 17 -4.39 9.89 6.53
N ALA A 18 -4.14 9.59 5.26
CA ALA A 18 -3.95 10.63 4.24
C ALA A 18 -5.20 11.46 4.02
N ALA A 19 -6.36 10.81 3.99
CA ALA A 19 -7.65 11.48 3.76
C ALA A 19 -8.09 12.36 4.93
N SER A 20 -7.80 11.92 6.16
CA SER A 20 -8.23 12.64 7.38
C SER A 20 -7.20 13.63 7.91
N GLY A 21 -5.95 13.54 7.45
CA GLY A 21 -4.85 14.33 8.00
C GLY A 21 -4.38 13.84 9.37
N ALA A 22 -4.84 12.67 9.81
CA ALA A 22 -4.44 12.12 11.10
C ALA A 22 -3.01 11.57 11.06
N GLU A 23 -2.32 11.64 12.19
CA GLU A 23 -1.02 11.00 12.32
C GLU A 23 -1.21 9.48 12.26
N PRO A 24 -0.43 8.77 11.43
CA PRO A 24 -0.59 7.32 11.31
C PRO A 24 -0.52 6.58 12.63
N ALA A 25 0.42 6.95 13.51
CA ALA A 25 0.57 6.28 14.81
C ALA A 25 -0.70 6.39 15.66
N GLU A 26 -1.33 7.56 15.68
CA GLU A 26 -2.56 7.77 16.44
C GLU A 26 -3.73 6.99 15.85
N LEU A 27 -3.83 7.00 14.52
CA LEU A 27 -4.89 6.26 13.83
C LEU A 27 -4.77 4.77 14.09
N LEU A 28 -3.54 4.23 14.02
CA LEU A 28 -3.29 2.81 14.29
C LEU A 28 -3.61 2.43 15.72
N GLU A 29 -3.24 3.28 16.68
CA GLU A 29 -3.52 3.02 18.09
C GLU A 29 -5.01 2.89 18.34
N ARG A 30 -5.82 3.78 17.75
CA ARG A 30 -7.26 3.72 17.88
C ARG A 30 -7.86 2.52 17.14
N PHE A 31 -7.37 2.24 15.93
CA PHE A 31 -7.89 1.14 15.11
C PHE A 31 -7.61 -0.21 15.77
N PHE A 32 -6.43 -0.40 16.33
CA PHE A 32 -6.02 -1.67 16.94
C PHE A 32 -6.27 -1.75 18.44
N ASP A 33 -7.01 -0.80 19.00
CA ASP A 33 -7.58 -0.96 20.32
C ASP A 33 -8.45 -2.22 20.29
N ARG A 34 -8.20 -3.18 21.15
CA ARG A 34 -8.83 -4.49 21.07
C ARG A 34 -10.35 -4.44 21.09
N GLU A 35 -10.90 -3.61 21.96
CA GLU A 35 -12.35 -3.46 22.07
C GLU A 35 -12.95 -2.94 20.77
N HIS A 36 -12.31 -1.92 20.18
CA HIS A 36 -12.74 -1.37 18.90
C HIS A 36 -12.61 -2.41 17.77
N TYR A 37 -11.46 -3.07 17.70
CA TYR A 37 -11.18 -4.04 16.64
C TYR A 37 -12.17 -5.21 16.66
N GLU A 38 -12.56 -5.66 17.84
CA GLU A 38 -13.54 -6.74 17.99
C GLU A 38 -14.89 -6.35 17.38
N THR A 39 -15.28 -5.08 17.41
CA THR A 39 -16.53 -4.64 16.78
C THR A 39 -16.46 -4.74 15.26
N LEU A 40 -15.28 -4.62 14.69
CA LEU A 40 -15.06 -4.68 13.23
C LEU A 40 -15.11 -6.12 12.71
N ALA A 41 -14.78 -7.10 13.54
CA ALA A 41 -14.74 -8.49 13.16
C ALA A 41 -16.09 -8.99 12.62
N ALA A 42 -17.19 -8.43 13.12
CA ALA A 42 -18.55 -8.79 12.68
C ALA A 42 -18.89 -8.21 11.31
N GLU A 43 -18.21 -7.15 10.89
CA GLU A 43 -18.51 -6.43 9.66
C GLU A 43 -17.51 -6.66 8.54
N GLN A 44 -16.27 -6.96 8.88
CA GLN A 44 -15.20 -7.14 7.91
C GLN A 44 -14.44 -8.43 8.17
N GLU A 45 -14.44 -9.31 7.18
CA GLU A 45 -13.67 -10.56 7.24
C GLU A 45 -12.19 -10.30 7.49
N LEU A 46 -11.67 -9.22 6.93
CA LEU A 46 -10.28 -8.82 7.08
C LEU A 46 -9.89 -8.60 8.55
N CYS A 47 -10.85 -8.20 9.38
CA CYS A 47 -10.64 -7.94 10.80
C CYS A 47 -11.05 -9.11 11.69
N ALA A 48 -11.32 -10.27 11.13
CA ALA A 48 -11.74 -11.44 11.90
C ALA A 48 -10.68 -11.93 12.89
N GLU A 49 -9.40 -11.71 12.55
CA GLU A 49 -8.28 -12.10 13.39
C GLU A 49 -7.50 -10.86 13.81
N TYR A 50 -7.21 -10.73 15.10
CA TYR A 50 -6.37 -9.64 15.58
C TYR A 50 -4.92 -9.90 15.15
N PRO A 51 -4.22 -8.91 14.57
CA PRO A 51 -2.86 -9.13 14.09
C PRO A 51 -1.89 -9.52 15.21
N ASP A 52 -0.98 -10.43 14.91
CA ASP A 52 0.12 -10.76 15.81
C ASP A 52 1.14 -9.60 15.81
N ASP A 53 2.12 -9.68 16.71
CA ASP A 53 3.11 -8.61 16.88
C ASP A 53 3.89 -8.34 15.59
N ASN A 54 4.22 -9.40 14.85
CA ASN A 54 4.96 -9.26 13.60
C ASN A 54 4.14 -8.53 12.53
N SER A 55 2.85 -8.86 12.43
CA SER A 55 1.95 -8.19 11.50
C SER A 55 1.72 -6.73 11.89
N LEU A 56 1.56 -6.45 13.19
CA LEU A 56 1.41 -5.08 13.69
C LEU A 56 2.65 -4.23 13.38
N GLU A 57 3.83 -4.81 13.56
CA GLU A 57 5.08 -4.12 13.27
C GLU A 57 5.19 -3.77 11.79
N TYR A 58 4.85 -4.72 10.92
CA TYR A 58 4.82 -4.49 9.47
C TYR A 58 3.85 -3.37 9.10
N ILE A 59 2.62 -3.41 9.63
CA ILE A 59 1.59 -2.40 9.35
C ILE A 59 2.07 -1.03 9.82
N ARG A 60 2.62 -0.97 11.02
CA ARG A 60 3.11 0.28 11.62
C ARG A 60 4.25 0.87 10.80
N LYS A 61 5.20 0.02 10.42
CA LYS A 61 6.36 0.43 9.64
C LYS A 61 5.94 0.95 8.25
N LEU A 62 5.09 0.20 7.56
CA LEU A 62 4.65 0.56 6.21
C LEU A 62 3.85 1.86 6.20
N THR A 63 2.86 1.99 7.08
CA THR A 63 2.03 3.21 7.13
C THR A 63 2.86 4.44 7.49
N GLY A 64 3.81 4.28 8.42
CA GLY A 64 4.71 5.37 8.82
C GLY A 64 5.62 5.81 7.68
N LEU A 65 6.21 4.85 6.98
CA LEU A 65 7.12 5.15 5.86
C LEU A 65 6.39 5.81 4.69
N ILE A 66 5.16 5.38 4.40
CA ILE A 66 4.36 6.01 3.34
C ILE A 66 4.09 7.48 3.70
N ALA A 67 3.67 7.75 4.92
CA ALA A 67 3.37 9.12 5.35
C ALA A 67 4.62 10.00 5.33
N GLU A 68 5.73 9.47 5.82
CA GLU A 68 7.00 10.20 5.89
C GLU A 68 7.57 10.53 4.51
N ASN A 69 7.38 9.64 3.54
CA ASN A 69 7.98 9.76 2.21
C ASN A 69 6.94 10.00 1.11
N ARG A 70 5.77 10.45 1.47
CA ARG A 70 4.65 10.59 0.54
C ARG A 70 4.96 11.44 -0.70
N SER A 71 5.60 12.59 -0.52
CA SER A 71 5.93 13.47 -1.64
C SER A 71 6.87 12.81 -2.64
N GLU A 72 7.87 12.09 -2.14
CA GLU A 72 8.81 11.36 -2.98
C GLU A 72 8.10 10.23 -3.74
N ILE A 73 7.30 9.46 -3.03
CA ILE A 73 6.56 8.34 -3.61
C ILE A 73 5.60 8.84 -4.68
N ASP A 74 4.83 9.88 -4.39
CA ASP A 74 3.91 10.48 -5.35
C ASP A 74 4.63 11.04 -6.57
N GLY A 75 5.83 11.57 -6.38
CA GLY A 75 6.67 12.03 -7.49
C GLY A 75 7.02 10.92 -8.46
N PHE A 76 7.31 9.72 -7.95
CA PHE A 76 7.54 8.56 -8.79
C PHE A 76 6.28 8.14 -9.53
N ILE A 77 5.14 8.15 -8.86
CA ILE A 77 3.87 7.80 -9.51
C ILE A 77 3.58 8.77 -10.66
N GLU A 78 3.74 10.08 -10.44
CA GLU A 78 3.54 11.09 -11.48
C GLU A 78 4.47 10.86 -12.67
N ARG A 79 5.72 10.50 -12.40
CA ARG A 79 6.72 10.29 -13.45
C ARG A 79 6.34 9.13 -14.37
N TYR A 80 5.78 8.05 -13.81
CA TYR A 80 5.50 6.84 -14.57
C TYR A 80 4.03 6.68 -14.96
N ALA A 81 3.14 7.49 -14.42
CA ALA A 81 1.73 7.53 -14.78
C ALA A 81 1.51 8.54 -15.91
N ARG A 82 2.18 8.33 -17.02
CA ARG A 82 2.21 9.27 -18.14
C ARG A 82 0.83 9.74 -18.59
N GLY A 83 0.64 11.07 -18.59
CA GLY A 83 -0.60 11.68 -19.01
C GLY A 83 -1.72 11.66 -17.99
N TRP A 84 -1.46 11.12 -16.79
CA TRP A 84 -2.45 11.06 -15.71
C TRP A 84 -2.03 11.92 -14.54
N LYS A 85 -2.94 12.75 -14.07
CA LYS A 85 -2.72 13.52 -12.84
C LYS A 85 -3.12 12.66 -11.64
N LEU A 86 -2.45 12.84 -10.51
CA LEU A 86 -2.76 12.08 -9.29
C LEU A 86 -4.24 12.15 -8.92
N GLU A 87 -4.86 13.33 -9.06
CA GLU A 87 -6.27 13.50 -8.70
C GLU A 87 -7.23 12.67 -9.57
N ARG A 88 -6.78 12.19 -10.71
CA ARG A 88 -7.59 11.39 -11.62
C ARG A 88 -7.40 9.89 -11.44
N ILE A 89 -6.43 9.51 -10.63
CA ILE A 89 -6.18 8.10 -10.31
C ILE A 89 -7.13 7.69 -9.19
N SER A 90 -7.72 6.51 -9.27
CA SER A 90 -8.61 6.04 -8.21
C SER A 90 -7.86 6.00 -6.87
N HIS A 91 -8.57 6.27 -5.79
CA HIS A 91 -7.96 6.31 -4.45
C HIS A 91 -7.32 4.97 -4.08
N THR A 92 -7.95 3.87 -4.45
CA THR A 92 -7.41 2.54 -4.17
C THR A 92 -6.15 2.27 -4.99
N ALA A 93 -6.17 2.57 -6.28
CA ALA A 93 -5.01 2.40 -7.14
C ALA A 93 -3.83 3.20 -6.62
N LEU A 94 -4.08 4.45 -6.23
CA LEU A 94 -3.04 5.32 -5.68
C LEU A 94 -2.47 4.74 -4.38
N ALA A 95 -3.34 4.29 -3.47
CA ALA A 95 -2.90 3.71 -2.20
C ALA A 95 -2.08 2.43 -2.42
N VAL A 96 -2.51 1.59 -3.34
CA VAL A 96 -1.82 0.34 -3.70
C VAL A 96 -0.43 0.64 -4.28
N MET A 97 -0.33 1.61 -5.18
CA MET A 97 0.95 2.00 -5.78
C MET A 97 1.90 2.62 -4.76
N ARG A 98 1.38 3.45 -3.87
CA ARG A 98 2.18 4.02 -2.78
C ARG A 98 2.79 2.92 -1.92
N CYS A 99 1.99 1.92 -1.59
CA CYS A 99 2.43 0.78 -0.79
C CYS A 99 3.55 0.01 -1.49
N ALA A 100 3.36 -0.35 -2.75
CA ALA A 100 4.35 -1.12 -3.50
C ALA A 100 5.67 -0.37 -3.63
N ILE A 101 5.62 0.91 -4.00
CA ILE A 101 6.83 1.73 -4.16
C ILE A 101 7.55 1.86 -2.82
N CYS A 102 6.80 2.08 -1.74
CA CYS A 102 7.36 2.17 -0.39
C CYS A 102 8.09 0.88 0.00
N GLU A 103 7.48 -0.26 -0.25
CA GLU A 103 8.11 -1.55 0.05
C GLU A 103 9.39 -1.74 -0.76
N ILE A 104 9.37 -1.39 -2.04
CA ILE A 104 10.55 -1.51 -2.92
C ILE A 104 11.69 -0.60 -2.45
N LEU A 105 11.38 0.63 -2.10
CA LEU A 105 12.41 1.61 -1.73
C LEU A 105 12.96 1.42 -0.31
N TYR A 106 12.10 1.05 0.63
CA TYR A 106 12.45 1.16 2.06
C TYR A 106 12.38 -0.15 2.84
N MET A 107 11.91 -1.23 2.25
CA MET A 107 11.76 -2.52 2.94
C MET A 107 12.54 -3.60 2.21
N ASP A 108 13.85 -3.64 2.47
CA ASP A 108 14.79 -4.51 1.75
C ASP A 108 14.50 -6.00 1.84
N ASP A 109 13.78 -6.42 2.86
CA ASP A 109 13.40 -7.82 3.05
C ASP A 109 12.25 -8.28 2.13
N ILE A 110 11.64 -7.34 1.39
CA ILE A 110 10.56 -7.66 0.46
C ILE A 110 11.09 -7.53 -0.97
N PRO A 111 11.15 -8.63 -1.74
CA PRO A 111 11.57 -8.54 -3.14
C PRO A 111 10.62 -7.68 -3.96
N ALA A 112 11.17 -6.90 -4.87
CA ALA A 112 10.37 -5.98 -5.71
C ALA A 112 9.26 -6.72 -6.48
N ALA A 113 9.57 -7.89 -7.04
CA ALA A 113 8.58 -8.67 -7.77
C ALA A 113 7.39 -9.08 -6.89
N VAL A 114 7.66 -9.39 -5.62
CA VAL A 114 6.61 -9.74 -4.66
C VAL A 114 5.75 -8.52 -4.36
N ALA A 115 6.38 -7.37 -4.11
CA ALA A 115 5.66 -6.12 -3.82
C ALA A 115 4.71 -5.74 -4.95
N ILE A 116 5.18 -5.82 -6.19
CA ILE A 116 4.38 -5.49 -7.37
C ILE A 116 3.24 -6.49 -7.55
N ASN A 117 3.55 -7.78 -7.50
CA ASN A 117 2.54 -8.82 -7.70
C ASN A 117 1.43 -8.74 -6.65
N GLU A 118 1.79 -8.54 -5.38
CA GLU A 118 0.82 -8.43 -4.30
C GLU A 118 -0.05 -7.18 -4.46
N ALA A 119 0.54 -6.07 -4.89
CA ALA A 119 -0.20 -4.83 -5.13
C ALA A 119 -1.22 -5.02 -6.25
N VAL A 120 -0.81 -5.61 -7.36
CA VAL A 120 -1.69 -5.86 -8.52
C VAL A 120 -2.81 -6.81 -8.16
N GLU A 121 -2.49 -7.90 -7.45
CA GLU A 121 -3.50 -8.88 -7.03
C GLU A 121 -4.53 -8.24 -6.09
N LEU A 122 -4.07 -7.40 -5.17
CA LEU A 122 -4.96 -6.70 -4.26
C LEU A 122 -5.89 -5.74 -5.02
N ASP A 123 -5.34 -5.00 -5.97
CA ASP A 123 -6.13 -4.03 -6.73
C ASP A 123 -7.25 -4.67 -7.54
N LYS A 124 -7.10 -5.93 -7.94
CA LYS A 124 -8.14 -6.67 -8.66
C LYS A 124 -9.45 -6.77 -7.86
N ASN A 125 -9.38 -6.67 -6.54
CA ASN A 125 -10.56 -6.73 -5.68
C ASN A 125 -11.31 -5.40 -5.59
N TYR A 126 -10.70 -4.31 -6.06
CA TYR A 126 -11.25 -2.96 -5.89
C TYR A 126 -11.50 -2.23 -7.20
N ASP A 127 -10.68 -2.48 -8.21
CA ASP A 127 -10.72 -1.72 -9.46
C ASP A 127 -11.02 -2.61 -10.65
N ASP A 128 -11.40 -1.97 -11.77
CA ASP A 128 -11.67 -2.68 -13.03
C ASP A 128 -10.36 -3.14 -13.70
N PRO A 129 -10.45 -4.04 -14.70
CA PRO A 129 -9.26 -4.55 -15.37
C PRO A 129 -8.36 -3.49 -15.99
N ASP A 130 -8.94 -2.40 -16.51
CA ASP A 130 -8.16 -1.33 -17.11
C ASP A 130 -7.34 -0.59 -16.08
N THR A 131 -7.92 -0.33 -14.91
CA THR A 131 -7.21 0.31 -13.79
C THR A 131 -6.11 -0.61 -13.26
N VAL A 132 -6.39 -1.90 -13.14
CA VAL A 132 -5.39 -2.88 -12.70
C VAL A 132 -4.21 -2.91 -13.68
N ALA A 133 -4.48 -2.91 -14.98
CA ALA A 133 -3.44 -2.86 -16.01
C ALA A 133 -2.61 -1.57 -15.91
N PHE A 134 -3.27 -0.46 -15.62
CA PHE A 134 -2.60 0.83 -15.42
C PHE A 134 -1.64 0.75 -14.21
N VAL A 135 -2.10 0.21 -13.09
CA VAL A 135 -1.27 0.03 -11.89
C VAL A 135 -0.04 -0.81 -12.20
N ASN A 136 -0.24 -1.94 -12.88
CA ASN A 136 0.87 -2.81 -13.26
C ASN A 136 1.87 -2.08 -14.16
N GLY A 137 1.36 -1.31 -15.12
CA GLY A 137 2.21 -0.53 -16.04
C GLY A 137 3.04 0.53 -15.33
N VAL A 138 2.45 1.24 -14.38
CA VAL A 138 3.16 2.26 -13.59
C VAL A 138 4.27 1.62 -12.77
N LEU A 139 3.97 0.52 -12.08
CA LEU A 139 4.96 -0.15 -11.23
C LEU A 139 6.08 -0.77 -12.05
N ASP A 140 5.76 -1.35 -13.20
CA ASP A 140 6.77 -1.85 -14.13
C ASP A 140 7.66 -0.72 -14.63
N GLY A 141 7.06 0.39 -15.03
CA GLY A 141 7.79 1.58 -15.48
C GLY A 141 8.71 2.10 -14.40
N PHE A 142 8.25 2.13 -13.16
CA PHE A 142 9.04 2.54 -12.02
C PHE A 142 10.29 1.65 -11.87
N MET A 143 10.10 0.34 -11.94
CA MET A 143 11.24 -0.59 -11.83
C MET A 143 12.24 -0.41 -12.95
N ARG A 144 11.77 -0.31 -14.19
CA ARG A 144 12.65 -0.11 -15.35
C ARG A 144 13.40 1.20 -15.29
N GLY A 145 12.73 2.26 -14.89
CA GLY A 145 13.31 3.59 -14.87
C GLY A 145 14.28 3.83 -13.72
N GLU A 146 13.95 3.29 -12.54
CA GLU A 146 14.75 3.54 -11.33
C GLU A 146 15.77 2.43 -11.03
N PHE A 147 15.54 1.21 -11.53
CA PHE A 147 16.42 0.07 -11.27
C PHE A 147 16.75 -0.71 -12.55
N PRO A 148 17.29 -0.04 -13.59
CA PRO A 148 17.50 -0.69 -14.90
C PRO A 148 18.46 -1.89 -14.87
N SER A 149 19.41 -1.92 -13.93
CA SER A 149 20.36 -3.03 -13.82
C SER A 149 19.73 -4.31 -13.34
N GLU A 150 18.66 -4.24 -12.55
CA GLU A 150 17.96 -5.42 -12.03
C GLU A 150 17.12 -6.10 -13.10
N GLU A 151 16.61 -5.33 -14.03
CA GLU A 151 15.77 -5.84 -15.10
C GLU A 151 16.52 -6.73 -16.08
N LYS A 152 17.81 -6.51 -16.25
CA LYS A 152 18.63 -7.27 -17.19
C LYS A 152 19.03 -8.65 -16.70
N GLU A 153 18.83 -8.89 -15.45
CA GLU A 153 19.13 -10.17 -14.80
C GLU A 153 17.86 -11.01 -14.66
#